data_f745becf02c7e52260d5da2b2ed99cd3
#
_entry.id   f745becf02c7e52260d5da2b2ed99cd3
#
_cell.length_a   1.000
_cell.length_b   1.000
_cell.length_c   1.000
_cell.angle_alpha   90.00
_cell.angle_beta   90.00
_cell.angle_gamma   90.00
#
_symmetry.space_group_name_H-M   'P 1'
#
loop_
_entity.id
_entity.type
_entity.pdbx_description
1 polymer ?
#
loop_
_entity_poly.entity_id
_entity_poly.type
_entity_poly.pdbx_seq_one_letter_code
_entity_poly.pdbx_strand_id
1 'polypeptide(L)'
;MIARALLLMLGSALAGAQAAEEADRGTFLDAYLRLVDRTRAGQPHWISPLFTTTPRVNQRFRYDIAWQTRPHGVDLANYGSSKGLELIVLERVAVTFGIPAYIVRDSPHGAQRGWADETFLVKYSPLSANEENGNYVISVFFGASVPTGSDAFTASKAIYTPTLAWGKGWGTRMKGFDVQSTLSVSIPGGDKERIGVPVVWNTAFQGHVFDEHFWPEFEMNLTHWTDGPSADKWQAIATIGFVAGRFPLAGRLHLDVGAGYQFAVSAYRTYDHAWLTTFRLPF
;
A
#
# COMPACT_ATOMS: atom_id res chain seq x y z
N MET A 1 -29.71 -44.19 -23.45
CA MET A 1 -30.75 -43.19 -23.15
C MET A 1 -30.57 -42.59 -21.75
N ILE A 2 -30.29 -43.35 -20.72
CA ILE A 2 -30.19 -42.89 -19.32
C ILE A 2 -29.05 -41.88 -19.10
N ALA A 3 -27.88 -42.05 -19.74
CA ALA A 3 -26.74 -41.13 -19.56
C ALA A 3 -26.98 -39.69 -20.12
N ARG A 4 -27.77 -39.58 -21.20
CA ARG A 4 -28.14 -38.24 -21.75
C ARG A 4 -29.17 -37.52 -20.89
N ALA A 5 -30.07 -38.23 -20.23
CA ALA A 5 -31.02 -37.65 -19.31
C ALA A 5 -30.33 -37.12 -18.01
N LEU A 6 -29.33 -37.89 -17.54
CA LEU A 6 -28.55 -37.45 -16.34
C LEU A 6 -27.70 -36.21 -16.62
N LEU A 7 -27.10 -36.11 -17.82
CA LEU A 7 -26.33 -34.92 -18.22
C LEU A 7 -27.23 -33.68 -18.37
N LEU A 8 -28.45 -33.83 -18.89
CA LEU A 8 -29.41 -32.75 -19.00
C LEU A 8 -29.98 -32.32 -17.65
N MET A 9 -30.19 -33.20 -16.71
CA MET A 9 -30.63 -32.88 -15.35
C MET A 9 -29.50 -32.21 -14.54
N LEU A 10 -28.24 -32.64 -14.68
CA LEU A 10 -27.10 -31.98 -14.07
C LEU A 10 -26.87 -30.60 -14.67
N GLY A 11 -27.01 -30.44 -15.96
CA GLY A 11 -26.90 -29.16 -16.66
C GLY A 11 -27.98 -28.13 -16.23
N SER A 12 -29.24 -28.59 -16.06
CA SER A 12 -30.33 -27.73 -15.61
C SER A 12 -30.25 -27.38 -14.11
N ALA A 13 -29.76 -28.31 -13.28
CA ALA A 13 -29.52 -28.04 -11.85
C ALA A 13 -28.34 -27.07 -11.65
N LEU A 14 -27.28 -27.20 -12.43
CA LEU A 14 -26.16 -26.27 -12.44
C LEU A 14 -26.59 -24.88 -12.96
N ALA A 15 -27.38 -24.82 -14.03
CA ALA A 15 -27.90 -23.56 -14.56
C ALA A 15 -28.87 -22.85 -13.58
N GLY A 16 -29.74 -23.62 -12.91
CA GLY A 16 -30.62 -23.13 -11.88
C GLY A 16 -29.89 -22.64 -10.62
N ALA A 17 -28.86 -23.35 -10.21
CA ALA A 17 -28.00 -22.95 -9.10
C ALA A 17 -27.18 -21.71 -9.47
N GLN A 18 -26.67 -21.61 -10.69
CA GLN A 18 -25.96 -20.43 -11.18
C GLN A 18 -26.90 -19.19 -11.29
N ALA A 19 -28.13 -19.35 -11.75
CA ALA A 19 -29.07 -18.24 -11.84
C ALA A 19 -29.57 -17.76 -10.47
N ALA A 20 -29.77 -18.66 -9.50
CA ALA A 20 -30.09 -18.29 -8.12
C ALA A 20 -28.90 -17.64 -7.42
N GLU A 21 -27.69 -18.12 -7.66
CA GLU A 21 -26.43 -17.55 -7.16
C GLU A 21 -26.12 -16.18 -7.82
N GLU A 22 -26.44 -15.97 -9.10
CA GLU A 22 -26.35 -14.67 -9.78
C GLU A 22 -27.37 -13.65 -9.26
N ALA A 23 -28.60 -14.07 -8.95
CA ALA A 23 -29.60 -13.17 -8.37
C ALA A 23 -29.26 -12.75 -6.94
N ASP A 24 -28.68 -13.64 -6.15
CA ASP A 24 -28.21 -13.35 -4.79
C ASP A 24 -26.87 -12.56 -4.82
N ARG A 25 -25.98 -12.84 -5.76
CA ARG A 25 -24.78 -12.08 -6.03
C ARG A 25 -25.07 -10.63 -6.44
N GLY A 26 -26.11 -10.36 -7.24
CA GLY A 26 -26.51 -9.01 -7.62
C GLY A 26 -26.84 -8.15 -6.40
N THR A 27 -27.58 -8.63 -5.45
CA THR A 27 -27.93 -7.92 -4.22
C THR A 27 -26.75 -7.75 -3.27
N PHE A 28 -25.87 -8.77 -3.13
CA PHE A 28 -24.66 -8.68 -2.30
C PHE A 28 -23.65 -7.70 -2.90
N LEU A 29 -23.35 -7.84 -4.19
CA LEU A 29 -22.38 -6.98 -4.88
C LEU A 29 -22.84 -5.50 -4.85
N ASP A 30 -24.11 -5.24 -5.11
CA ASP A 30 -24.66 -3.89 -5.05
C ASP A 30 -24.60 -3.30 -3.63
N ALA A 31 -24.87 -4.10 -2.61
CA ALA A 31 -24.75 -3.66 -1.22
C ALA A 31 -23.29 -3.35 -0.87
N TYR A 32 -22.37 -4.19 -1.31
CA TYR A 32 -20.93 -3.99 -1.13
C TYR A 32 -20.41 -2.74 -1.87
N LEU A 33 -20.79 -2.55 -3.12
CA LEU A 33 -20.41 -1.36 -3.88
C LEU A 33 -20.97 -0.07 -3.26
N ARG A 34 -22.20 -0.10 -2.74
CA ARG A 34 -22.75 1.03 -1.97
C ARG A 34 -21.98 1.31 -0.68
N LEU A 35 -21.48 0.28 0.00
CA LEU A 35 -20.59 0.44 1.16
C LEU A 35 -19.30 1.15 0.76
N VAL A 36 -18.66 0.71 -0.33
CA VAL A 36 -17.43 1.32 -0.87
C VAL A 36 -17.67 2.80 -1.21
N ASP A 37 -18.79 3.11 -1.90
CA ASP A 37 -19.10 4.48 -2.31
C ASP A 37 -19.36 5.41 -1.11
N ARG A 38 -20.13 4.96 -0.12
CA ARG A 38 -20.34 5.73 1.12
C ARG A 38 -19.02 5.97 1.87
N THR A 39 -18.19 4.94 1.98
CA THR A 39 -16.89 5.07 2.63
C THR A 39 -16.00 6.08 1.91
N ARG A 40 -15.97 6.05 0.58
CA ARG A 40 -15.20 7.00 -0.23
C ARG A 40 -15.74 8.44 -0.10
N ALA A 41 -17.04 8.62 -0.14
CA ALA A 41 -17.68 9.94 -0.02
C ALA A 41 -17.43 10.62 1.34
N GLY A 42 -17.23 9.83 2.40
CA GLY A 42 -16.95 10.32 3.75
C GLY A 42 -15.48 10.67 4.01
N GLN A 43 -14.60 10.54 3.03
CA GLN A 43 -13.16 10.78 3.14
C GLN A 43 -12.71 11.86 2.16
N PRO A 44 -11.54 12.49 2.41
CA PRO A 44 -10.90 13.35 1.42
C PRO A 44 -10.60 12.59 0.11
N HIS A 45 -10.56 13.33 -1.00
CA HIS A 45 -10.29 12.76 -2.32
C HIS A 45 -8.80 12.81 -2.70
N TRP A 46 -7.89 12.98 -1.74
CA TRP A 46 -6.45 12.99 -2.00
C TRP A 46 -6.00 11.74 -2.76
N ILE A 47 -4.93 11.84 -3.51
CA ILE A 47 -4.28 10.67 -4.05
C ILE A 47 -3.38 10.03 -2.98
N SER A 48 -3.10 8.76 -3.10
CA SER A 48 -2.16 8.12 -2.17
C SER A 48 -0.73 8.45 -2.55
N PRO A 49 0.15 8.77 -1.59
CA PRO A 49 1.56 9.07 -1.87
C PRO A 49 2.34 7.91 -2.49
N LEU A 50 3.52 8.20 -3.03
CA LEU A 50 4.41 7.18 -3.61
C LEU A 50 4.94 6.23 -2.54
N PHE A 51 5.43 6.76 -1.43
CA PHE A 51 6.08 5.99 -0.38
C PHE A 51 5.23 5.89 0.89
N THR A 52 4.78 7.02 1.43
CA THR A 52 3.96 7.10 2.64
C THR A 52 2.64 6.35 2.45
N THR A 53 2.29 5.50 3.39
CA THR A 53 0.98 4.83 3.38
C THR A 53 -0.12 5.83 3.73
N THR A 54 -1.06 6.04 2.81
CA THR A 54 -2.18 6.97 3.03
C THR A 54 -3.01 6.59 4.26
N PRO A 55 -3.45 7.54 5.09
CA PRO A 55 -4.38 7.28 6.21
C PRO A 55 -5.78 6.86 5.73
N ARG A 56 -6.14 7.10 4.47
CA ARG A 56 -7.43 6.75 3.90
C ARG A 56 -7.59 5.24 3.74
N VAL A 57 -8.81 4.75 3.84
CA VAL A 57 -9.17 3.39 3.43
C VAL A 57 -9.51 3.39 1.93
N ASN A 58 -9.01 2.43 1.17
CA ASN A 58 -9.15 2.39 -0.27
C ASN A 58 -9.68 1.05 -0.77
N GLN A 59 -10.17 1.08 -1.98
CA GLN A 59 -10.55 -0.09 -2.78
C GLN A 59 -9.68 -0.06 -4.04
N ARG A 60 -8.61 -0.85 -4.07
CA ARG A 60 -7.64 -0.80 -5.18
C ARG A 60 -6.68 -1.98 -5.18
N PHE A 61 -6.10 -2.24 -6.33
CA PHE A 61 -4.85 -2.96 -6.47
C PHE A 61 -3.70 -1.97 -6.59
N ARG A 62 -2.53 -2.28 -5.99
CA ARG A 62 -1.31 -1.46 -6.08
C ARG A 62 -0.08 -2.32 -6.27
N TYR A 63 0.76 -1.94 -7.21
CA TYR A 63 2.05 -2.59 -7.48
C TYR A 63 3.13 -1.52 -7.62
N ASP A 64 4.16 -1.61 -6.77
CA ASP A 64 5.27 -0.65 -6.77
C ASP A 64 6.56 -1.37 -7.16
N ILE A 65 7.46 -0.65 -7.83
CA ILE A 65 8.79 -1.12 -8.14
C ILE A 65 9.77 -0.09 -7.61
N ALA A 66 10.86 -0.57 -6.98
CA ALA A 66 11.94 0.26 -6.49
C ALA A 66 13.29 -0.28 -6.96
N TRP A 67 14.13 0.59 -7.49
CA TRP A 67 15.53 0.30 -7.82
C TRP A 67 16.41 1.13 -6.90
N GLN A 68 17.12 0.46 -6.00
CA GLN A 68 17.93 1.08 -4.96
C GLN A 68 19.41 0.85 -5.24
N THR A 69 20.21 1.90 -5.14
CA THR A 69 21.65 1.81 -5.02
C THR A 69 22.01 1.98 -3.55
N ARG A 70 22.73 0.99 -3.02
CA ARG A 70 23.12 0.90 -1.61
C ARG A 70 24.63 1.13 -1.47
N PRO A 71 25.11 1.49 -0.28
CA PRO A 71 26.54 1.56 0.00
C PRO A 71 27.27 0.29 -0.39
N HIS A 72 28.56 0.43 -0.71
CA HIS A 72 29.48 -0.67 -1.06
C HIS A 72 29.15 -1.39 -2.39
N GLY A 73 28.54 -0.70 -3.35
CA GLY A 73 28.27 -1.23 -4.69
C GLY A 73 27.23 -2.33 -4.71
N VAL A 74 26.21 -2.23 -3.85
CA VAL A 74 25.07 -3.15 -3.84
C VAL A 74 23.89 -2.49 -4.52
N ASP A 75 23.36 -3.10 -5.58
CA ASP A 75 22.13 -2.71 -6.21
C ASP A 75 21.00 -3.66 -5.83
N LEU A 76 19.80 -3.12 -5.61
CA LEU A 76 18.62 -3.90 -5.25
C LEU A 76 17.41 -3.44 -6.04
N ALA A 77 16.83 -4.35 -6.82
CA ALA A 77 15.53 -4.17 -7.44
C ALA A 77 14.47 -4.91 -6.62
N ASN A 78 13.41 -4.20 -6.27
CA ASN A 78 12.27 -4.70 -5.51
C ASN A 78 11.02 -4.57 -6.39
N TYR A 79 10.45 -5.69 -6.79
CA TYR A 79 9.26 -5.79 -7.61
C TYR A 79 8.06 -6.19 -6.74
N GLY A 80 7.11 -5.26 -6.52
CA GLY A 80 5.91 -5.45 -5.71
C GLY A 80 5.88 -4.62 -4.42
N SER A 81 7.04 -4.41 -3.75
CA SER A 81 7.19 -3.60 -2.53
C SER A 81 6.17 -3.93 -1.42
N SER A 82 5.73 -5.18 -1.34
CA SER A 82 4.71 -5.65 -0.39
C SER A 82 3.38 -4.87 -0.46
N LYS A 83 3.09 -4.27 -1.61
CA LYS A 83 1.78 -3.70 -1.92
C LYS A 83 0.90 -4.81 -2.52
N GLY A 84 -0.38 -4.55 -2.75
CA GLY A 84 -1.27 -5.57 -3.28
C GLY A 84 -2.71 -5.11 -3.35
N LEU A 85 -3.62 -6.00 -2.97
CA LEU A 85 -5.05 -5.77 -3.02
C LEU A 85 -5.56 -5.18 -1.70
N GLU A 86 -6.04 -3.95 -1.72
CA GLU A 86 -6.67 -3.27 -0.60
C GLU A 86 -8.19 -3.25 -0.82
N LEU A 87 -8.95 -3.82 0.11
CA LEU A 87 -10.41 -3.95 0.06
C LEU A 87 -11.06 -3.27 1.26
N ILE A 88 -12.09 -2.48 1.02
CA ILE A 88 -12.97 -1.94 2.06
C ILE A 88 -13.92 -3.05 2.48
N VAL A 89 -13.77 -3.56 3.70
CA VAL A 89 -14.58 -4.69 4.22
C VAL A 89 -15.71 -4.23 5.13
N LEU A 90 -15.56 -3.07 5.76
CA LEU A 90 -16.60 -2.38 6.54
C LEU A 90 -16.45 -0.88 6.31
N GLU A 91 -17.49 -0.11 6.64
CA GLU A 91 -17.36 1.34 6.70
C GLU A 91 -16.22 1.70 7.64
N ARG A 92 -15.23 2.43 7.15
CA ARG A 92 -13.99 2.80 7.88
C ARG A 92 -12.95 1.69 8.11
N VAL A 93 -13.15 0.47 7.58
CA VAL A 93 -12.16 -0.61 7.70
C VAL A 93 -11.75 -1.11 6.32
N ALA A 94 -10.46 -1.18 6.09
CA ALA A 94 -9.89 -1.84 4.92
C ALA A 94 -8.86 -2.89 5.33
N VAL A 95 -8.76 -3.94 4.51
CA VAL A 95 -7.75 -4.99 4.64
C VAL A 95 -6.92 -5.00 3.37
N THR A 96 -5.60 -5.08 3.53
CA THR A 96 -4.66 -5.24 2.41
C THR A 96 -4.02 -6.61 2.49
N PHE A 97 -4.06 -7.32 1.38
CA PHE A 97 -3.29 -8.53 1.10
C PHE A 97 -2.11 -8.11 0.24
N GLY A 98 -0.91 -8.12 0.80
CA GLY A 98 0.31 -7.78 0.09
C GLY A 98 0.62 -8.81 -0.98
N ILE A 99 1.33 -8.42 -2.02
CA ILE A 99 1.99 -9.36 -2.92
C ILE A 99 3.44 -9.45 -2.46
N PRO A 100 3.96 -10.64 -2.12
CA PRO A 100 5.36 -10.78 -1.77
C PRO A 100 6.24 -10.15 -2.84
N ALA A 101 7.14 -9.29 -2.43
CA ALA A 101 8.04 -8.64 -3.39
C ALA A 101 9.05 -9.65 -3.94
N TYR A 102 9.26 -9.67 -5.25
CA TYR A 102 10.40 -10.36 -5.83
C TYR A 102 11.60 -9.43 -5.80
N ILE A 103 12.67 -9.87 -5.13
CA ILE A 103 13.88 -9.08 -4.91
C ILE A 103 15.04 -9.65 -5.72
N VAL A 104 15.73 -8.75 -6.39
CA VAL A 104 17.00 -9.01 -7.05
C VAL A 104 18.04 -8.13 -6.36
N ARG A 105 19.08 -8.75 -5.79
CA ARG A 105 20.21 -8.06 -5.16
C ARG A 105 21.48 -8.45 -5.90
N ASP A 106 22.13 -7.47 -6.49
CA ASP A 106 23.42 -7.61 -7.11
C ASP A 106 24.49 -6.97 -6.20
N SER A 107 25.56 -7.67 -5.93
CA SER A 107 26.66 -7.21 -5.07
C SER A 107 28.00 -7.68 -5.60
N PRO A 108 29.13 -7.07 -5.18
CA PRO A 108 30.45 -7.55 -5.54
C PRO A 108 30.73 -9.01 -5.15
N HIS A 109 29.93 -9.57 -4.21
CA HIS A 109 30.06 -10.95 -3.74
C HIS A 109 29.10 -11.93 -4.43
N GLY A 110 28.34 -11.47 -5.42
CA GLY A 110 27.40 -12.27 -6.19
C GLY A 110 25.96 -11.76 -6.14
N ALA A 111 25.13 -12.34 -7.00
CA ALA A 111 23.73 -12.03 -7.12
C ALA A 111 22.86 -12.96 -6.27
N GLN A 112 21.85 -12.42 -5.64
CA GLN A 112 20.80 -13.15 -4.91
C GLN A 112 19.42 -12.75 -5.45
N ARG A 113 18.53 -13.72 -5.56
CA ARG A 113 17.17 -13.51 -6.07
C ARG A 113 16.18 -14.32 -5.23
N GLY A 114 15.01 -13.79 -5.00
CA GLY A 114 13.98 -14.52 -4.27
C GLY A 114 12.80 -13.66 -3.85
N TRP A 115 11.87 -14.26 -3.16
CA TRP A 115 10.67 -13.63 -2.67
C TRP A 115 10.88 -13.10 -1.25
N ALA A 116 10.34 -11.93 -0.96
CA ALA A 116 10.20 -11.40 0.39
C ALA A 116 9.03 -12.08 1.13
N ASP A 117 8.93 -11.77 2.41
CA ASP A 117 7.84 -12.25 3.26
C ASP A 117 6.47 -11.68 2.83
N GLU A 118 5.42 -12.50 2.99
CA GLU A 118 4.04 -12.07 2.79
C GLU A 118 3.62 -11.05 3.85
N THR A 119 2.80 -10.07 3.44
CA THR A 119 2.38 -8.96 4.30
C THR A 119 0.87 -8.76 4.29
N PHE A 120 0.35 -8.38 5.46
CA PHE A 120 -1.05 -8.06 5.67
C PHE A 120 -1.15 -6.71 6.38
N LEU A 121 -2.19 -5.95 6.07
CA LEU A 121 -2.45 -4.69 6.75
C LEU A 121 -3.96 -4.54 6.98
N VAL A 122 -4.34 -4.26 8.22
CA VAL A 122 -5.69 -3.83 8.57
C VAL A 122 -5.65 -2.35 8.90
N LYS A 123 -6.52 -1.57 8.27
CA LYS A 123 -6.70 -0.14 8.52
C LYS A 123 -8.05 0.11 9.14
N TYR A 124 -8.09 0.92 10.19
CA TYR A 124 -9.32 1.45 10.78
C TYR A 124 -9.21 2.97 10.84
N SER A 125 -10.18 3.66 10.22
CA SER A 125 -10.26 5.12 10.15
C SER A 125 -11.41 5.64 11.01
N PRO A 126 -11.23 5.81 12.34
CA PRO A 126 -12.29 6.28 13.23
C PRO A 126 -12.77 7.68 12.90
N LEU A 127 -11.91 8.54 12.39
CA LEU A 127 -12.22 9.93 12.11
C LEU A 127 -11.82 10.28 10.68
N SER A 128 -12.79 10.69 9.88
CA SER A 128 -12.56 11.22 8.54
C SER A 128 -13.64 12.23 8.17
N ALA A 129 -13.27 13.21 7.38
CA ALA A 129 -14.15 14.19 6.81
C ALA A 129 -13.66 14.59 5.42
N ASN A 130 -14.56 14.65 4.44
CA ASN A 130 -14.25 15.09 3.10
C ASN A 130 -13.93 16.60 3.05
N GLU A 131 -13.66 17.14 1.88
CA GLU A 131 -13.25 18.53 1.66
C GLU A 131 -14.28 19.54 2.18
N GLU A 132 -15.57 19.19 2.15
CA GLU A 132 -16.67 20.05 2.60
C GLU A 132 -16.81 20.06 4.12
N ASN A 133 -16.41 18.98 4.79
CA ASN A 133 -16.64 18.73 6.20
C ASN A 133 -15.38 18.78 7.06
N GLY A 134 -14.28 19.31 6.53
CA GLY A 134 -13.06 19.53 7.28
C GLY A 134 -11.79 18.93 6.68
N ASN A 135 -11.89 18.09 5.66
CA ASN A 135 -10.77 17.60 4.85
C ASN A 135 -9.63 16.97 5.68
N TYR A 136 -9.94 15.95 6.48
CA TYR A 136 -8.97 15.27 7.34
C TYR A 136 -9.26 13.78 7.48
N VAL A 137 -8.24 13.02 7.87
CA VAL A 137 -8.35 11.59 8.25
C VAL A 137 -7.41 11.31 9.42
N ILE A 138 -7.90 10.54 10.38
CA ILE A 138 -7.08 9.91 11.43
C ILE A 138 -7.39 8.42 11.43
N SER A 139 -6.35 7.60 11.37
CA SER A 139 -6.47 6.15 11.25
C SER A 139 -5.44 5.44 12.11
N VAL A 140 -5.76 4.23 12.51
CA VAL A 140 -4.82 3.29 13.11
C VAL A 140 -4.70 2.07 12.19
N PHE A 141 -3.48 1.57 12.05
CA PHE A 141 -3.20 0.39 11.23
C PHE A 141 -2.54 -0.68 12.08
N PHE A 142 -2.75 -1.91 11.70
CA PHE A 142 -1.99 -3.03 12.19
C PHE A 142 -1.46 -3.84 11.00
N GLY A 143 -0.16 -3.77 10.81
CA GLY A 143 0.57 -4.55 9.81
C GLY A 143 1.13 -5.83 10.42
N ALA A 144 1.21 -6.88 9.60
CA ALA A 144 1.90 -8.11 9.91
C ALA A 144 2.66 -8.61 8.69
N SER A 145 3.90 -9.03 8.88
CA SER A 145 4.68 -9.80 7.91
C SER A 145 4.90 -11.21 8.46
N VAL A 146 4.70 -12.23 7.63
CA VAL A 146 4.90 -13.63 8.01
C VAL A 146 6.08 -14.22 7.24
N PRO A 147 6.93 -15.05 7.86
CA PRO A 147 8.20 -15.51 7.28
C PRO A 147 7.95 -16.61 6.22
N THR A 148 7.48 -16.21 5.06
CA THR A 148 7.18 -17.07 3.90
C THR A 148 8.17 -16.87 2.76
N GLY A 149 9.08 -15.91 2.88
CA GLY A 149 10.05 -15.55 1.86
C GLY A 149 11.17 -16.56 1.69
N SER A 150 11.98 -16.34 0.67
CA SER A 150 13.19 -17.10 0.41
C SER A 150 14.24 -16.81 1.49
N ASP A 151 15.11 -17.77 1.80
CA ASP A 151 16.12 -17.67 2.86
C ASP A 151 16.94 -16.37 2.86
N ALA A 152 17.28 -15.85 1.67
CA ALA A 152 18.04 -14.61 1.54
C ALA A 152 17.25 -13.33 1.84
N PHE A 153 15.89 -13.40 1.88
CA PHE A 153 15.01 -12.24 1.94
C PHE A 153 13.91 -12.35 3.00
N THR A 154 13.83 -13.47 3.71
CA THR A 154 12.93 -13.62 4.86
C THR A 154 13.53 -13.04 6.14
N ALA A 155 12.69 -12.42 6.97
CA ALA A 155 13.08 -12.06 8.33
C ALA A 155 13.19 -13.29 9.26
N SER A 156 12.67 -14.46 8.83
CA SER A 156 12.58 -15.71 9.58
C SER A 156 11.71 -15.63 10.84
N LYS A 157 11.12 -14.48 11.11
CA LYS A 157 10.18 -14.21 12.22
C LYS A 157 9.06 -13.33 11.71
N ALA A 158 7.89 -13.49 12.30
CA ALA A 158 6.79 -12.56 12.07
C ALA A 158 7.19 -11.16 12.58
N ILE A 159 6.79 -10.12 11.84
CA ILE A 159 7.00 -8.72 12.24
C ILE A 159 5.64 -8.07 12.34
N TYR A 160 5.36 -7.42 13.46
CA TYR A 160 4.12 -6.69 13.72
C TYR A 160 4.38 -5.19 13.66
N THR A 161 3.53 -4.45 12.95
CA THR A 161 3.74 -3.03 12.70
C THR A 161 2.48 -2.21 13.05
N PRO A 162 2.24 -1.91 14.34
CA PRO A 162 1.25 -0.92 14.71
C PRO A 162 1.64 0.45 14.16
N THR A 163 0.64 1.20 13.67
CA THR A 163 0.84 2.49 13.00
C THR A 163 -0.28 3.46 13.37
N LEU A 164 0.08 4.68 13.73
CA LEU A 164 -0.81 5.83 13.75
C LEU A 164 -0.64 6.60 12.43
N ALA A 165 -1.75 6.94 11.79
CA ALA A 165 -1.76 7.64 10.52
C ALA A 165 -2.73 8.82 10.57
N TRP A 166 -2.34 9.94 9.98
CA TRP A 166 -3.18 11.14 9.92
C TRP A 166 -2.91 11.92 8.65
N GLY A 167 -3.86 12.73 8.29
CA GLY A 167 -3.70 13.67 7.18
C GLY A 167 -4.67 14.83 7.30
N LYS A 168 -4.29 15.93 6.67
CA LYS A 168 -5.05 17.17 6.58
C LYS A 168 -4.87 17.76 5.19
N GLY A 169 -5.97 18.16 4.57
CA GLY A 169 -5.96 18.89 3.31
C GLY A 169 -6.51 20.29 3.45
N TRP A 170 -6.16 21.12 2.49
CA TRP A 170 -6.62 22.49 2.31
C TRP A 170 -7.00 22.70 0.85
N GLY A 171 -8.05 23.45 0.62
CA GLY A 171 -8.60 23.70 -0.71
C GLY A 171 -9.82 22.83 -1.00
N THR A 172 -10.08 22.64 -2.28
CA THR A 172 -11.25 21.90 -2.79
C THR A 172 -10.81 20.57 -3.41
N ARG A 173 -11.77 19.76 -3.85
CA ARG A 173 -11.50 18.54 -4.62
C ARG A 173 -10.67 18.80 -5.90
N MET A 174 -10.86 19.97 -6.53
CA MET A 174 -10.23 20.34 -7.82
C MET A 174 -8.89 21.02 -7.65
N LYS A 175 -8.74 21.81 -6.58
CA LYS A 175 -7.50 22.55 -6.29
C LYS A 175 -7.22 22.53 -4.81
N GLY A 176 -6.06 22.04 -4.44
CA GLY A 176 -5.68 21.96 -3.05
C GLY A 176 -4.30 21.37 -2.86
N PHE A 177 -4.06 21.16 -1.60
CA PHE A 177 -2.82 20.59 -1.12
C PHE A 177 -3.15 19.75 0.12
N ASP A 178 -2.43 18.69 0.32
CA ASP A 178 -2.60 17.84 1.49
C ASP A 178 -1.27 17.39 2.09
N VAL A 179 -1.33 17.06 3.36
CA VAL A 179 -0.24 16.44 4.11
C VAL A 179 -0.75 15.12 4.66
N GLN A 180 -0.05 14.04 4.38
CA GLN A 180 -0.37 12.71 4.88
C GLN A 180 0.84 12.16 5.66
N SER A 181 0.61 11.64 6.85
CA SER A 181 1.69 11.21 7.73
C SER A 181 1.38 9.88 8.41
N THR A 182 2.43 9.12 8.72
CA THR A 182 2.36 7.87 9.48
C THR A 182 3.50 7.78 10.49
N LEU A 183 3.20 7.30 11.68
CA LEU A 183 4.18 6.93 12.69
C LEU A 183 3.99 5.46 13.05
N SER A 184 5.01 4.66 12.85
CA SER A 184 4.95 3.20 13.05
C SER A 184 6.16 2.68 13.82
N VAL A 185 5.99 1.52 14.43
CA VAL A 185 7.09 0.74 14.99
C VAL A 185 6.98 -0.69 14.49
N SER A 186 8.09 -1.26 13.98
CA SER A 186 8.11 -2.66 13.55
C SER A 186 8.74 -3.53 14.63
N ILE A 187 7.96 -4.47 15.15
CA ILE A 187 8.30 -5.30 16.30
C ILE A 187 8.42 -6.76 15.84
N PRO A 188 9.63 -7.33 15.76
CA PRO A 188 9.79 -8.75 15.46
C PRO A 188 9.27 -9.63 16.61
N GLY A 189 8.66 -10.75 16.28
CA GLY A 189 8.19 -11.78 17.22
C GLY A 189 9.32 -12.57 17.88
N GLY A 190 10.57 -12.22 17.61
CA GLY A 190 11.82 -12.78 18.17
C GLY A 190 13.02 -12.22 17.46
N ASP A 191 14.23 -12.54 17.91
CA ASP A 191 15.52 -12.17 17.29
C ASP A 191 15.67 -10.65 17.04
N LYS A 192 15.21 -9.82 17.98
CA LYS A 192 15.25 -8.35 17.86
C LYS A 192 16.66 -7.82 17.60
N GLU A 193 17.65 -8.42 18.25
CA GLU A 193 19.09 -8.09 18.09
C GLU A 193 19.57 -8.27 16.65
N ARG A 194 19.00 -9.23 15.92
CA ARG A 194 19.37 -9.52 14.51
C ARG A 194 18.50 -8.73 13.52
N ILE A 195 17.20 -8.59 13.80
CA ILE A 195 16.23 -7.98 12.87
C ILE A 195 16.19 -6.47 13.05
N GLY A 196 16.21 -6.00 14.31
CA GLY A 196 16.08 -4.60 14.67
C GLY A 196 14.64 -4.17 14.91
N VAL A 197 14.49 -3.04 15.60
CA VAL A 197 13.20 -2.42 15.93
C VAL A 197 13.20 -0.97 15.43
N PRO A 198 12.84 -0.73 14.16
CA PRO A 198 12.74 0.63 13.64
C PRO A 198 11.43 1.30 14.06
N VAL A 199 11.54 2.54 14.48
CA VAL A 199 10.46 3.51 14.56
C VAL A 199 10.53 4.39 13.31
N VAL A 200 9.45 4.46 12.56
CA VAL A 200 9.43 5.15 11.25
C VAL A 200 8.35 6.22 11.24
N TRP A 201 8.76 7.43 10.90
CA TRP A 201 7.87 8.55 10.66
C TRP A 201 7.96 8.98 9.19
N ASN A 202 6.86 8.80 8.46
CA ASN A 202 6.74 9.25 7.08
C ASN A 202 5.80 10.44 7.00
N THR A 203 6.13 11.41 6.15
CA THR A 203 5.25 12.52 5.83
C THR A 203 5.34 12.83 4.34
N ALA A 204 4.20 12.89 3.68
CA ALA A 204 4.03 13.28 2.29
C ALA A 204 3.30 14.61 2.20
N PHE A 205 3.80 15.49 1.34
CA PHE A 205 3.20 16.76 0.95
C PHE A 205 2.81 16.65 -0.51
N GLN A 206 1.53 16.77 -0.84
CA GLN A 206 1.02 16.63 -2.20
C GLN A 206 0.21 17.86 -2.59
N GLY A 207 0.24 18.23 -3.86
CA GLY A 207 -0.55 19.33 -4.38
C GLY A 207 -1.24 18.96 -5.70
N HIS A 208 -2.46 19.40 -5.89
CA HIS A 208 -3.22 19.28 -7.13
C HIS A 208 -3.66 20.66 -7.61
N VAL A 209 -2.65 21.51 -7.84
CA VAL A 209 -2.87 22.93 -8.16
C VAL A 209 -2.99 23.20 -9.65
N PHE A 210 -2.50 22.27 -10.48
CA PHE A 210 -2.49 22.41 -11.95
C PHE A 210 -3.68 21.71 -12.60
N ASP A 211 -3.94 20.46 -12.20
CA ASP A 211 -4.95 19.58 -12.76
C ASP A 211 -5.37 18.56 -11.70
N GLU A 212 -6.60 18.06 -11.78
CA GLU A 212 -7.11 16.99 -10.92
C GLU A 212 -6.47 15.61 -11.20
N HIS A 213 -5.70 15.50 -12.29
CA HIS A 213 -5.01 14.27 -12.68
C HIS A 213 -3.53 14.24 -12.31
N PHE A 214 -2.94 15.36 -11.90
CA PHE A 214 -1.51 15.46 -11.62
C PHE A 214 -1.22 15.98 -10.22
N TRP A 215 -0.47 15.20 -9.44
CA TRP A 215 -0.17 15.41 -8.03
C TRP A 215 1.34 15.37 -7.82
N PRO A 216 2.05 16.50 -7.97
CA PRO A 216 3.43 16.60 -7.53
C PRO A 216 3.51 16.39 -6.02
N GLU A 217 4.60 15.74 -5.59
CA GLU A 217 4.78 15.44 -4.18
C GLU A 217 6.22 15.50 -3.72
N PHE A 218 6.37 15.80 -2.45
CA PHE A 218 7.59 15.68 -1.68
C PHE A 218 7.29 14.81 -0.46
N GLU A 219 8.14 13.82 -0.20
CA GLU A 219 8.00 13.01 1.01
C GLU A 219 9.29 12.99 1.81
N MET A 220 9.15 12.88 3.13
CA MET A 220 10.23 12.68 4.08
C MET A 220 9.98 11.40 4.87
N ASN A 221 10.96 10.51 4.89
CA ASN A 221 10.99 9.32 5.72
C ASN A 221 12.08 9.48 6.77
N LEU A 222 11.70 9.42 8.04
CA LEU A 222 12.62 9.41 9.17
C LEU A 222 12.54 8.05 9.85
N THR A 223 13.67 7.38 10.03
CA THR A 223 13.78 6.10 10.71
C THR A 223 14.75 6.19 11.86
N HIS A 224 14.33 5.72 13.04
CA HIS A 224 15.18 5.53 14.20
C HIS A 224 15.12 4.06 14.62
N TRP A 225 16.26 3.42 14.73
CA TRP A 225 16.35 2.04 15.23
C TRP A 225 16.55 2.07 16.75
N THR A 226 15.59 1.52 17.49
CA THR A 226 15.66 1.45 18.97
C THR A 226 16.35 0.18 19.44
N ASP A 227 16.55 -0.81 18.54
CA ASP A 227 17.19 -2.08 18.84
C ASP A 227 17.77 -2.70 17.56
N GLY A 228 18.65 -3.68 17.67
CA GLY A 228 19.25 -4.47 16.60
C GLY A 228 20.56 -3.94 16.05
N PRO A 229 21.02 -4.43 14.87
CA PRO A 229 22.33 -4.09 14.30
C PRO A 229 22.54 -2.60 14.01
N SER A 230 21.44 -1.87 13.89
CA SER A 230 21.42 -0.42 13.64
C SER A 230 20.95 0.40 14.83
N ALA A 231 20.97 -0.18 16.06
CA ALA A 231 20.52 0.51 17.27
C ALA A 231 21.12 1.91 17.38
N ASP A 232 20.32 2.86 17.83
CA ASP A 232 20.63 4.29 18.01
C ASP A 232 21.01 5.04 16.70
N LYS A 233 20.82 4.42 15.52
CA LYS A 233 21.02 5.10 14.23
C LYS A 233 19.74 5.81 13.79
N TRP A 234 19.96 6.96 13.16
CA TRP A 234 18.92 7.75 12.50
C TRP A 234 19.17 7.81 11.00
N GLN A 235 18.11 7.60 10.24
CA GLN A 235 18.12 7.77 8.80
C GLN A 235 17.04 8.76 8.38
N ALA A 236 17.36 9.63 7.44
CA ALA A 236 16.41 10.48 6.74
C ALA A 236 16.54 10.28 5.24
N ILE A 237 15.43 9.99 4.58
CA ILE A 237 15.30 9.83 3.13
C ILE A 237 14.28 10.84 2.64
N ALA A 238 14.66 11.64 1.65
CA ALA A 238 13.75 12.51 0.93
C ALA A 238 13.30 11.87 -0.39
N THR A 239 12.06 12.11 -0.79
CA THR A 239 11.49 11.67 -2.07
C THR A 239 10.94 12.89 -2.79
N ILE A 240 11.25 13.05 -4.06
CA ILE A 240 10.62 14.00 -4.97
C ILE A 240 9.97 13.19 -6.08
N GLY A 241 8.71 13.46 -6.35
CA GLY A 241 7.99 12.69 -7.36
C GLY A 241 6.63 13.27 -7.71
N PHE A 242 5.84 12.43 -8.33
CA PHE A 242 4.46 12.74 -8.68
C PHE A 242 3.62 11.47 -8.79
N VAL A 243 2.32 11.65 -8.64
CA VAL A 243 1.31 10.66 -9.05
C VAL A 243 0.40 11.33 -10.07
N ALA A 244 0.19 10.67 -11.20
CA ALA A 244 -0.83 11.01 -12.17
C ALA A 244 -1.91 9.94 -12.11
N GLY A 245 -3.20 10.32 -12.06
CA GLY A 245 -4.22 9.34 -11.79
C GLY A 245 -5.64 9.75 -12.11
N ARG A 246 -6.54 8.86 -11.71
CA ARG A 246 -7.98 8.93 -11.98
C ARG A 246 -8.33 8.81 -13.46
N PHE A 247 -7.41 8.22 -14.25
CA PHE A 247 -7.69 7.96 -15.67
C PHE A 247 -8.71 6.83 -15.79
N PRO A 248 -9.89 7.07 -16.36
CA PRO A 248 -10.90 6.04 -16.47
C PRO A 248 -10.47 4.95 -17.45
N LEU A 249 -10.59 3.69 -17.05
CA LEU A 249 -10.33 2.53 -17.92
C LEU A 249 -11.62 1.85 -18.35
N ALA A 250 -12.40 1.34 -17.37
CA ALA A 250 -13.67 0.66 -17.65
C ALA A 250 -14.56 0.69 -16.42
N GLY A 251 -15.79 1.17 -16.53
CA GLY A 251 -16.74 1.23 -15.42
C GLY A 251 -16.18 1.96 -14.19
N ARG A 252 -15.96 1.22 -13.11
CA ARG A 252 -15.40 1.77 -11.85
C ARG A 252 -13.87 1.73 -11.80
N LEU A 253 -13.24 1.06 -12.75
CA LEU A 253 -11.80 0.86 -12.81
C LEU A 253 -11.11 2.12 -13.32
N HIS A 254 -10.15 2.61 -12.58
CA HIS A 254 -9.29 3.72 -12.95
C HIS A 254 -7.83 3.30 -12.92
N LEU A 255 -6.98 4.09 -13.53
CA LEU A 255 -5.54 3.95 -13.52
C LEU A 255 -4.91 5.14 -12.82
N ASP A 256 -4.01 4.85 -11.87
CA ASP A 256 -3.05 5.82 -11.35
C ASP A 256 -1.64 5.29 -11.62
N VAL A 257 -0.74 6.16 -12.04
CA VAL A 257 0.68 5.89 -12.21
C VAL A 257 1.51 6.94 -11.49
N GLY A 258 2.70 6.60 -11.07
CA GLY A 258 3.57 7.59 -10.45
C GLY A 258 5.03 7.18 -10.53
N ALA A 259 5.89 8.16 -10.40
CA ALA A 259 7.32 7.98 -10.36
C ALA A 259 7.96 8.98 -9.39
N GLY A 260 9.07 8.57 -8.78
CA GLY A 260 9.81 9.43 -7.86
C GLY A 260 11.26 9.00 -7.73
N TYR A 261 12.03 9.92 -7.22
CA TYR A 261 13.42 9.72 -6.88
C TYR A 261 13.63 9.95 -5.39
N GLN A 262 14.21 8.95 -4.73
CA GLN A 262 14.57 9.01 -3.32
C GLN A 262 16.07 9.22 -3.18
N PHE A 263 16.46 9.96 -2.16
CA PHE A 263 17.86 10.15 -1.81
C PHE A 263 18.04 10.30 -0.30
N ALA A 264 19.15 9.77 0.19
CA ALA A 264 19.50 9.91 1.60
C ALA A 264 19.96 11.34 1.90
N VAL A 265 19.43 11.91 2.99
CA VAL A 265 19.82 13.24 3.49
C VAL A 265 20.58 13.16 4.82
N SER A 266 20.68 11.96 5.41
CA SER A 266 21.46 11.69 6.62
C SER A 266 22.76 10.96 6.33
N ALA A 267 23.72 11.05 7.24
CA ALA A 267 25.00 10.35 7.13
C ALA A 267 24.83 8.83 7.20
N TYR A 268 24.04 8.34 8.17
CA TYR A 268 23.67 6.92 8.22
C TYR A 268 22.51 6.67 7.25
N ARG A 269 22.64 5.64 6.41
CA ARG A 269 21.67 5.29 5.39
C ARG A 269 21.74 3.82 4.99
N THR A 270 20.61 3.23 4.72
CA THR A 270 20.49 1.85 4.22
C THR A 270 20.60 1.77 2.70
N TYR A 271 20.37 2.87 2.00
CA TYR A 271 20.62 3.05 0.57
C TYR A 271 20.94 4.52 0.28
N ASP A 272 21.69 4.78 -0.77
CA ASP A 272 22.11 6.13 -1.18
C ASP A 272 20.96 6.84 -1.91
N HIS A 273 20.36 6.15 -2.87
CA HIS A 273 19.24 6.64 -3.65
C HIS A 273 18.40 5.49 -4.22
N ALA A 274 17.20 5.82 -4.68
CA ALA A 274 16.31 4.87 -5.35
C ALA A 274 15.42 5.57 -6.38
N TRP A 275 15.08 4.85 -7.46
CA TRP A 275 13.97 5.18 -8.32
C TRP A 275 12.74 4.39 -7.87
N LEU A 276 11.61 5.07 -7.81
CA LEU A 276 10.32 4.48 -7.48
C LEU A 276 9.38 4.61 -8.66
N THR A 277 8.62 3.56 -8.92
CA THR A 277 7.45 3.62 -9.79
C THR A 277 6.27 2.94 -9.12
N THR A 278 5.08 3.43 -9.38
CA THR A 278 3.84 2.85 -8.86
C THR A 278 2.82 2.70 -9.97
N PHE A 279 2.08 1.61 -9.90
CA PHE A 279 0.95 1.31 -10.74
C PHE A 279 -0.23 0.93 -9.84
N ARG A 280 -1.37 1.59 -10.02
CA ARG A 280 -2.53 1.42 -9.16
C ARG A 280 -3.79 1.33 -10.00
N LEU A 281 -4.68 0.47 -9.58
CA LEU A 281 -5.99 0.24 -10.16
C LEU A 281 -7.07 0.43 -9.09
N PRO A 282 -7.54 1.66 -8.81
CA PRO A 282 -8.72 1.91 -8.01
C PRO A 282 -9.99 1.40 -8.74
N PHE A 283 -10.93 0.77 -8.00
CA PHE A 283 -12.16 0.21 -8.55
C PHE A 283 -13.34 0.28 -7.59
#